data_76e4960bbf9de91aef05fc5b943ef4ac
#
_entry.id   76e4960bbf9de91aef05fc5b943ef4ac
#
_cell.length_a   1.000
_cell.length_b   1.000
_cell.length_c   1.000
_cell.angle_alpha   90.00
_cell.angle_beta   90.00
_cell.angle_gamma   90.00
#
_symmetry.space_group_name_H-M   'P 1'
#
loop_
_entity.id
_entity.type
_entity.pdbx_description
1 polymer ?
#
loop_
_entity_poly.entity_id
_entity_poly.type
_entity_poly.pdbx_seq_one_letter_code
_entity_poly.pdbx_strand_id
1 'polypeptide(L)'
;LISGNGANVGYIHYYKGKFNAYQRTYVLDQWQQNIIFIQYFLEQFLKERIYGEKKEGNTPYIVLSTLSEMPLLLPCLEEQTKIANFLSAIDQKIEVVAQQIEQAKTWKKGLLQQMFI
;
A
#
# COMPACT_ATOMS: atom_id res chain seq x y z
N LEU A 1 8.42 3.21 -2.40
CA LEU A 1 8.13 4.57 -2.86
C LEU A 1 6.90 5.11 -2.13
N ILE A 2 7.00 6.30 -1.63
CA ILE A 2 5.89 6.97 -0.93
C ILE A 2 5.68 8.34 -1.56
N SER A 3 4.44 8.61 -2.02
CA SER A 3 4.07 9.91 -2.54
C SER A 3 4.06 10.95 -1.43
N GLY A 4 4.82 12.04 -1.60
CA GLY A 4 5.04 13.05 -0.58
C GLY A 4 4.05 14.19 -0.55
N ASN A 5 3.23 14.36 -1.58
CA ASN A 5 2.27 15.45 -1.65
C ASN A 5 1.12 15.17 -2.61
N GLY A 6 0.16 16.10 -2.67
CA GLY A 6 -0.96 16.04 -3.60
C GLY A 6 -2.08 15.12 -3.14
N ALA A 7 -2.98 14.80 -4.06
CA ALA A 7 -4.15 13.98 -3.79
C ALA A 7 -3.80 12.56 -3.34
N ASN A 8 -2.64 12.06 -3.75
CA ASN A 8 -2.18 10.70 -3.44
C ASN A 8 -1.12 10.68 -2.34
N VAL A 9 -1.04 11.72 -1.50
CA VAL A 9 -0.07 11.76 -0.41
C VAL A 9 -0.19 10.52 0.47
N GLY A 10 0.95 9.89 0.78
CA GLY A 10 0.99 8.68 1.56
C GLY A 10 0.72 7.40 0.78
N TYR A 11 0.50 7.48 -0.53
CA TYR A 11 0.37 6.28 -1.37
C TYR A 11 1.71 5.54 -1.37
N ILE A 12 1.65 4.23 -1.14
CA ILE A 12 2.82 3.37 -1.03
C ILE A 12 2.89 2.48 -2.25
N HIS A 13 4.05 2.48 -2.92
CA HIS A 13 4.29 1.66 -4.09
C HIS A 13 5.51 0.77 -3.86
N TYR A 14 5.34 -0.54 -4.00
CA TYR A 14 6.42 -1.50 -3.98
C TYR A 14 6.95 -1.74 -5.39
N TYR A 15 8.27 -1.61 -5.56
CA TYR A 15 8.88 -1.88 -6.85
C TYR A 15 10.27 -2.48 -6.66
N LYS A 16 10.55 -3.51 -7.42
CA LYS A 16 11.86 -4.16 -7.46
C LYS A 16 12.45 -4.00 -8.85
N GLY A 17 13.60 -3.32 -8.94
CA GLY A 17 14.28 -3.06 -10.20
C GLY A 17 14.68 -1.60 -10.33
N LYS A 18 15.04 -1.20 -11.54
CA LYS A 18 15.42 0.18 -11.84
C LYS A 18 14.18 1.02 -12.11
N PHE A 19 14.19 2.24 -11.60
CA PHE A 19 13.08 3.18 -11.81
C PHE A 19 13.58 4.61 -11.67
N ASN A 20 12.77 5.54 -12.17
CA ASN A 20 12.92 6.97 -11.92
C ASN A 20 11.80 7.44 -10.99
N ALA A 21 12.16 8.24 -9.99
CA ALA A 21 11.19 8.82 -9.08
C ALA A 21 11.04 10.31 -9.38
N TYR A 22 9.78 10.80 -9.35
CA TYR A 22 9.51 12.23 -9.50
C TYR A 22 9.84 13.00 -8.22
N GLN A 23 9.85 14.33 -8.35
CA GLN A 23 10.01 15.20 -7.19
C GLN A 23 8.97 14.87 -6.11
N ARG A 24 9.38 15.03 -4.84
CA ARG A 24 8.54 14.81 -3.66
C ARG A 24 8.04 13.36 -3.52
N THR A 25 8.79 12.43 -4.12
CA THR A 25 8.62 11.00 -3.86
C THR A 25 9.73 10.53 -2.95
N TYR A 26 9.38 9.83 -1.88
CA TYR A 26 10.36 9.25 -0.96
C TYR A 26 10.64 7.82 -1.37
N VAL A 27 11.92 7.50 -1.51
CA VAL A 27 12.39 6.15 -1.82
C VAL A 27 12.99 5.55 -0.56
N LEU A 28 12.47 4.40 -0.15
CA LEU A 28 12.99 3.64 0.98
C LEU A 28 13.63 2.37 0.44
N ASP A 29 14.92 2.21 0.75
CA ASP A 29 15.70 1.05 0.29
C ASP A 29 16.69 0.59 1.36
N GLN A 30 17.56 -0.36 1.02
CA GLN A 30 18.55 -0.94 1.92
C GLN A 30 17.93 -1.50 3.21
N TRP A 31 16.94 -2.36 3.04
CA TRP A 31 16.13 -2.88 4.12
C TRP A 31 16.89 -3.86 5.00
N GLN A 32 16.81 -3.64 6.31
CA GLN A 32 17.28 -4.58 7.35
C GLN A 32 16.11 -5.36 7.97
N GLN A 33 14.89 -4.93 7.70
CA GLN A 33 13.65 -5.53 8.18
C GLN A 33 12.92 -6.21 7.02
N ASN A 34 11.87 -6.97 7.33
CA ASN A 34 11.05 -7.55 6.27
C ASN A 34 10.26 -6.42 5.57
N ILE A 35 10.55 -6.20 4.31
CA ILE A 35 9.98 -5.08 3.54
C ILE A 35 8.45 -5.20 3.43
N ILE A 36 7.94 -6.41 3.27
CA ILE A 36 6.49 -6.64 3.14
C ILE A 36 5.79 -6.34 4.46
N PHE A 37 6.39 -6.72 5.59
CA PHE A 37 5.88 -6.36 6.90
C PHE A 37 5.81 -4.84 7.08
N ILE A 38 6.87 -4.14 6.70
CA ILE A 38 6.92 -2.66 6.80
C ILE A 38 5.88 -2.04 5.89
N GLN A 39 5.67 -2.58 4.69
CA GLN A 39 4.63 -2.08 3.79
C GLN A 39 3.25 -2.17 4.44
N TYR A 40 2.89 -3.31 5.03
CA TYR A 40 1.61 -3.45 5.73
C TYR A 40 1.50 -2.51 6.92
N PHE A 41 2.58 -2.35 7.69
CA PHE A 41 2.60 -1.42 8.80
C PHE A 41 2.32 0.02 8.34
N LEU A 42 3.00 0.46 7.29
CA LEU A 42 2.82 1.82 6.74
C LEU A 42 1.44 2.01 6.13
N GLU A 43 0.89 1.02 5.46
CA GLU A 43 -0.47 1.08 4.94
C GLU A 43 -1.50 1.29 6.05
N GLN A 44 -1.24 0.74 7.23
CA GLN A 44 -2.13 0.88 8.37
C GLN A 44 -1.98 2.23 9.08
N PHE A 45 -0.77 2.74 9.23
CA PHE A 45 -0.50 3.84 10.17
C PHE A 45 0.01 5.13 9.52
N LEU A 46 0.53 5.10 8.30
CA LEU A 46 1.17 6.27 7.70
C LEU A 46 0.20 7.42 7.48
N LYS A 47 -0.98 7.16 6.96
CA LYS A 47 -1.97 8.22 6.70
C LYS A 47 -2.42 8.89 8.00
N GLU A 48 -2.62 8.12 9.05
CA GLU A 48 -2.95 8.65 10.36
C GLU A 48 -1.87 9.61 10.86
N ARG A 49 -0.60 9.25 10.70
CA ARG A 49 0.52 10.11 11.05
C ARG A 49 0.56 11.38 10.21
N ILE A 50 0.34 11.28 8.90
CA ILE A 50 0.35 12.43 7.99
C ILE A 50 -0.75 13.41 8.35
N TYR A 51 -1.97 12.93 8.55
CA TYR A 51 -3.11 13.79 8.90
C TYR A 51 -3.08 14.27 10.35
N GLY A 52 -2.34 13.58 11.22
CA GLY A 52 -2.09 14.00 12.59
C GLY A 52 -1.10 15.14 12.71
N GLU A 53 -0.23 15.34 11.73
CA GLU A 53 0.70 16.46 11.65
C GLU A 53 -0.03 17.68 11.09
N LYS A 54 -0.31 18.67 11.94
CA LYS A 54 -0.94 19.91 11.48
C LYS A 54 0.05 20.73 10.68
N LYS A 55 -0.32 21.08 9.46
CA LYS A 55 0.47 21.93 8.57
C LYS A 55 -0.37 23.11 8.14
N GLU A 56 0.28 24.24 7.96
CA GLU A 56 -0.37 25.41 7.40
C GLU A 56 -0.74 25.12 5.93
N GLY A 57 -1.96 25.46 5.57
CA GLY A 57 -2.50 25.18 4.25
C GLY A 57 -3.46 24.00 4.27
N ASN A 58 -4.11 23.78 3.13
CA ASN A 58 -5.21 22.83 3.03
C ASN A 58 -4.79 21.45 2.49
N THR A 59 -3.57 21.34 1.95
CA THR A 59 -3.11 20.09 1.34
C THR A 59 -2.06 19.43 2.22
N PRO A 60 -2.31 18.22 2.71
CA PRO A 60 -1.30 17.49 3.47
C PRO A 60 -0.06 17.21 2.62
N TYR A 61 1.10 17.23 3.23
CA TYR A 61 2.35 16.85 2.59
C TYR A 61 3.26 16.17 3.60
N ILE A 62 4.24 15.42 3.09
CA ILE A 62 5.22 14.71 3.91
C ILE A 62 6.54 15.49 3.88
N VAL A 63 7.14 15.65 5.04
CA VAL A 63 8.53 16.11 5.16
C VAL A 63 9.39 14.91 5.60
N LEU A 64 10.70 15.04 5.49
CA LEU A 64 11.61 13.93 5.82
C LEU A 64 11.41 13.41 7.24
N SER A 65 11.21 14.30 8.21
CA SER A 65 11.01 13.93 9.61
C SER A 65 9.73 13.11 9.83
N THR A 66 8.72 13.28 8.98
CA THR A 66 7.51 12.46 9.06
C THR A 66 7.84 10.98 8.96
N LEU A 67 8.77 10.64 8.07
CA LEU A 67 9.20 9.25 7.87
C LEU A 67 10.35 8.85 8.79
N SER A 68 11.37 9.70 8.93
CA SER A 68 12.56 9.37 9.69
C SER A 68 12.32 9.25 11.19
N GLU A 69 11.35 9.99 11.71
CA GLU A 69 11.00 10.01 13.13
C GLU A 69 9.72 9.23 13.45
N MET A 70 9.16 8.53 12.48
CA MET A 70 7.96 7.71 12.68
C MET A 70 8.28 6.55 13.62
N PRO A 71 7.58 6.41 14.77
CA PRO A 71 7.80 5.27 15.65
C PRO A 71 7.27 3.99 15.01
N LEU A 72 8.06 2.92 15.09
CA LEU A 72 7.69 1.61 14.60
C LEU A 72 7.71 0.61 15.75
N LEU A 73 6.66 -0.19 15.87
CA LEU A 73 6.66 -1.35 16.76
C LEU A 73 7.11 -2.56 15.94
N LEU A 74 8.36 -2.96 16.15
CA LEU A 74 8.97 -4.02 15.35
C LEU A 74 9.13 -5.28 16.19
N PRO A 75 8.46 -6.39 15.86
CA PRO A 75 8.80 -7.70 16.40
C PRO A 75 10.12 -8.18 15.81
N CYS A 76 10.63 -9.33 16.24
CA CYS A 76 11.82 -9.90 15.64
C CYS A 76 11.58 -10.26 14.17
N LEU A 77 12.67 -10.39 13.39
CA LEU A 77 12.58 -10.68 11.97
C LEU A 77 11.76 -11.93 11.64
N GLU A 78 11.89 -12.96 12.46
CA GLU A 78 11.14 -14.19 12.26
C GLU A 78 9.64 -13.97 12.37
N GLU A 79 9.19 -13.20 13.35
CA GLU A 79 7.77 -12.84 13.48
C GLU A 79 7.30 -11.91 12.36
N GLN A 80 8.13 -10.95 11.96
CA GLN A 80 7.82 -10.10 10.82
C GLN A 80 7.53 -10.94 9.57
N THR A 81 8.36 -11.94 9.31
CA THR A 81 8.20 -12.84 8.17
C THR A 81 6.90 -13.64 8.27
N LYS A 82 6.58 -14.16 9.44
CA LYS A 82 5.33 -14.89 9.66
C LYS A 82 4.10 -14.01 9.42
N ILE A 83 4.11 -12.81 9.96
CA ILE A 83 3.02 -11.85 9.78
C ILE A 83 2.87 -11.46 8.30
N ALA A 84 3.99 -11.14 7.64
CA ALA A 84 3.98 -10.78 6.23
C ALA A 84 3.44 -11.91 5.36
N ASN A 85 3.87 -13.14 5.60
CA ASN A 85 3.39 -14.31 4.84
C ASN A 85 1.91 -14.56 5.07
N PHE A 86 1.43 -14.42 6.30
CA PHE A 86 0.02 -14.60 6.64
C PHE A 86 -0.85 -13.56 5.94
N LEU A 87 -0.47 -12.29 6.00
CA LEU A 87 -1.23 -11.21 5.36
C LEU A 87 -1.18 -11.31 3.84
N SER A 88 -0.03 -11.69 3.27
CA SER A 88 0.11 -11.91 1.83
C SER A 88 -0.77 -13.04 1.34
N ALA A 89 -0.91 -14.11 2.12
CA ALA A 89 -1.80 -15.22 1.78
C ALA A 89 -3.27 -14.78 1.77
N ILE A 90 -3.67 -13.91 2.70
CA ILE A 90 -5.01 -13.33 2.71
C ILE A 90 -5.22 -12.46 1.47
N ASP A 91 -4.25 -11.62 1.12
CA ASP A 91 -4.33 -10.75 -0.06
C ASP A 91 -4.47 -11.58 -1.35
N GLN A 92 -3.75 -12.70 -1.45
CA GLN A 92 -3.89 -13.62 -2.59
C GLN A 92 -5.31 -14.20 -2.68
N LYS A 93 -5.91 -14.56 -1.55
CA LYS A 93 -7.30 -15.04 -1.53
C LYS A 93 -8.28 -13.96 -1.97
N ILE A 94 -8.08 -12.73 -1.50
CA ILE A 94 -8.91 -11.58 -1.90
C ILE A 94 -8.81 -11.39 -3.42
N GLU A 95 -7.62 -11.46 -3.98
CA GLU A 95 -7.41 -11.31 -5.42
C GLU A 95 -8.10 -12.41 -6.22
N VAL A 96 -7.98 -13.66 -5.79
CA VAL A 96 -8.65 -14.79 -6.45
C VAL A 96 -10.17 -14.61 -6.43
N VAL A 97 -10.75 -14.24 -5.30
CA VAL A 97 -12.20 -14.00 -5.18
C VAL A 97 -12.63 -12.82 -6.05
N ALA A 98 -11.82 -11.76 -6.08
CA ALA A 98 -12.11 -10.60 -6.94
C ALA A 98 -12.15 -10.99 -8.42
N GLN A 99 -11.22 -11.82 -8.88
CA GLN A 99 -11.21 -12.34 -10.24
C GLN A 99 -12.43 -13.22 -10.52
N GLN A 100 -12.83 -14.06 -9.57
CA GLN A 100 -14.02 -14.89 -9.71
C GLN A 100 -15.29 -14.04 -9.82
N ILE A 101 -15.38 -12.96 -9.06
CA ILE A 101 -16.51 -12.02 -9.13
C ILE A 101 -16.56 -11.35 -10.52
N GLU A 102 -15.42 -10.91 -11.04
CA GLU A 102 -15.36 -10.31 -12.38
C GLU A 102 -15.76 -11.30 -13.47
N GLN A 103 -15.32 -12.53 -13.38
CA GLN A 103 -15.72 -13.60 -14.30
C GLN A 103 -17.22 -13.85 -14.24
N ALA A 104 -17.81 -13.89 -13.04
CA ALA A 104 -19.23 -14.07 -12.84
C ALA A 104 -20.04 -12.91 -13.43
N LYS A 105 -19.57 -11.67 -13.28
CA LYS A 105 -20.20 -10.48 -13.87
C LYS A 105 -20.18 -10.54 -15.40
N THR A 106 -19.06 -10.96 -15.99
CA THR A 106 -18.93 -11.13 -17.43
C THR A 106 -19.90 -12.19 -17.95
N TRP A 107 -19.96 -13.31 -17.26
CA TRP A 107 -20.88 -14.40 -17.59
C TRP A 107 -22.34 -13.96 -17.52
N LYS A 108 -22.73 -13.26 -16.44
CA LYS A 108 -24.06 -12.70 -16.29
C LYS A 108 -24.41 -11.76 -17.45
N LYS A 109 -23.48 -10.88 -17.83
CA LYS A 109 -23.67 -9.96 -18.95
C LYS A 109 -23.94 -10.71 -20.26
N GLY A 110 -23.18 -11.77 -20.52
CA GLY A 110 -23.37 -12.61 -21.68
C GLY A 110 -24.74 -13.29 -21.70
N LEU A 111 -25.17 -13.84 -20.57
CA LEU A 111 -26.49 -14.44 -20.43
C LEU A 111 -27.62 -13.45 -20.67
N LEU A 112 -27.51 -12.25 -20.11
CA LEU A 112 -28.52 -11.20 -20.33
C LEU A 112 -28.65 -10.82 -21.80
N GLN A 113 -27.52 -10.74 -22.52
CA GLN A 113 -27.53 -10.46 -23.95
C GLN A 113 -28.22 -11.56 -24.75
N GLN A 114 -28.06 -12.81 -24.34
CA GLN A 114 -28.71 -13.96 -25.02
C GLN A 114 -30.20 -14.05 -24.68
N MET A 115 -30.57 -13.72 -23.45
CA MET A 115 -31.95 -13.90 -22.97
C MET A 115 -32.89 -12.78 -23.41
N PHE A 116 -32.36 -11.61 -23.73
CA PHE A 116 -33.18 -10.41 -24.10
C PHE A 116 -32.88 -9.91 -25.50
N ILE A 117 -32.64 -10.79 -26.42
CA ILE A 117 -32.49 -10.44 -27.84
C ILE A 117 -33.83 -10.03 -28.45
#